data_e879c737d91c82cf2cf9eb5179a75ee6
#
_entry.id   e879c737d91c82cf2cf9eb5179a75ee6
#
_cell.length_a   1.000
_cell.length_b   1.000
_cell.length_c   1.000
_cell.angle_alpha   90.00
_cell.angle_beta   90.00
_cell.angle_gamma   90.00
#
_symmetry.space_group_name_H-M   'P 1'
#
loop_
_entity.id
_entity.type
_entity.pdbx_description
1 polymer ?
#
loop_
_entity_poly.entity_id
_entity_poly.type
_entity_poly.pdbx_seq_one_letter_code
_entity_poly.pdbx_strand_id
1 'polypeptide(L)'
;MKTTRCLALAFAALLATTSLPAAAYAQETTVTNAQERINLSGKLRMLSQRIPAAACHLAKDIDAEGARALLVGAVAEFDQIITALEFGNDDALNILAPETRRKTLGRIQELRAQWEPLKAAAEALIAGEGSDAQTAFILTNNMPILASAQLLVEELVKQYANPNATTRAMLFLIDISGRQRMLTQKVSKESCMIGGPFANENTLTDMEGTIGIFEASLDALRFGMPMVGVNPPPNDAISDALNGVLADWQLVTPYLDEIRAGGTLDEEENVIKFQGLNTTMANMNVVVGMYAAAAGQ
;
A
#
# COMPACT_ATOMS: atom_id res chain seq x y z
N MET A 1 -9.99 41.71 -84.27
CA MET A 1 -9.01 42.48 -83.46
C MET A 1 -9.60 42.74 -82.10
N LYS A 2 -8.92 42.44 -81.08
CA LYS A 2 -9.00 42.65 -79.63
C LYS A 2 -9.07 41.32 -78.86
N THR A 3 -7.94 40.93 -78.38
CA THR A 3 -7.64 39.84 -77.47
C THR A 3 -8.06 40.23 -76.06
N THR A 4 -8.84 39.38 -75.40
CA THR A 4 -9.11 39.53 -73.99
C THR A 4 -8.48 38.43 -73.20
N ARG A 5 -7.50 38.74 -72.36
CA ARG A 5 -6.83 37.84 -71.45
C ARG A 5 -7.70 37.52 -70.23
N CYS A 6 -8.02 36.25 -70.01
CA CYS A 6 -8.61 35.80 -68.77
C CYS A 6 -7.49 35.57 -67.73
N LEU A 7 -7.59 36.27 -66.60
CA LEU A 7 -6.77 36.04 -65.41
C LEU A 7 -7.42 34.92 -64.60
N ALA A 8 -6.71 33.82 -64.42
CA ALA A 8 -7.12 32.75 -63.51
C ALA A 8 -6.54 33.10 -62.09
N LEU A 9 -7.43 33.38 -61.16
CA LEU A 9 -7.11 33.44 -59.74
C LEU A 9 -7.06 32.05 -59.15
N ALA A 10 -5.84 31.59 -58.76
CA ALA A 10 -5.67 30.38 -57.98
C ALA A 10 -5.91 30.70 -56.51
N PHE A 11 -6.97 30.16 -55.90
CA PHE A 11 -7.23 30.14 -54.47
C PHE A 11 -6.40 29.01 -53.85
N ALA A 12 -5.29 29.37 -53.14
CA ALA A 12 -4.58 28.46 -52.28
C ALA A 12 -5.31 28.33 -50.96
N ALA A 13 -6.02 27.22 -50.74
CA ALA A 13 -6.62 26.89 -49.44
C ALA A 13 -5.49 26.44 -48.52
N LEU A 14 -5.14 27.26 -47.52
CA LEU A 14 -4.30 26.89 -46.39
C LEU A 14 -5.08 25.95 -45.49
N LEU A 15 -4.80 24.66 -45.55
CA LEU A 15 -5.20 23.68 -44.55
C LEU A 15 -4.36 23.91 -43.27
N ALA A 16 -4.86 24.70 -42.36
CA ALA A 16 -4.32 24.78 -41.01
C ALA A 16 -4.66 23.46 -40.29
N THR A 17 -3.75 22.52 -40.29
CA THR A 17 -3.82 21.35 -39.40
C THR A 17 -3.57 21.84 -37.99
N THR A 18 -4.64 21.98 -37.21
CA THR A 18 -4.53 22.15 -35.75
C THR A 18 -4.06 20.83 -35.17
N SER A 19 -2.75 20.67 -35.02
CA SER A 19 -2.17 19.65 -34.16
C SER A 19 -2.53 20.00 -32.72
N LEU A 20 -3.61 19.44 -32.19
CA LEU A 20 -3.90 19.44 -30.77
C LEU A 20 -2.78 18.74 -30.03
N PRO A 21 -2.36 19.25 -28.87
CA PRO A 21 -1.11 18.86 -28.25
C PRO A 21 -1.21 17.45 -27.66
N ALA A 22 -0.60 16.50 -28.35
CA ALA A 22 -0.29 15.18 -27.78
C ALA A 22 0.47 15.28 -26.43
N ALA A 23 1.11 16.42 -26.16
CA ALA A 23 1.81 16.72 -24.94
C ALA A 23 0.88 16.85 -23.70
N ALA A 24 -0.34 17.38 -23.85
CA ALA A 24 -1.28 17.51 -22.73
C ALA A 24 -1.84 16.15 -22.30
N TYR A 25 -2.13 15.29 -23.27
CA TYR A 25 -2.59 13.91 -22.98
C TYR A 25 -1.49 13.05 -22.36
N ALA A 26 -0.24 13.19 -22.83
CA ALA A 26 0.91 12.47 -22.25
C ALA A 26 1.24 12.97 -20.84
N GLN A 27 1.01 14.24 -20.52
CA GLN A 27 1.28 14.81 -19.20
C GLN A 27 0.21 14.39 -18.17
N GLU A 28 -1.05 14.33 -18.56
CA GLU A 28 -2.15 13.85 -17.71
C GLU A 28 -2.02 12.34 -17.41
N THR A 29 -1.69 11.53 -18.40
CA THR A 29 -1.45 10.09 -18.25
C THR A 29 -0.23 9.80 -17.37
N THR A 30 0.83 10.61 -17.47
CA THR A 30 2.02 10.46 -16.61
C THR A 30 1.76 10.84 -15.16
N VAL A 31 0.91 11.82 -14.87
CA VAL A 31 0.57 12.22 -13.51
C VAL A 31 -0.30 11.15 -12.83
N THR A 32 -1.31 10.63 -13.51
CA THR A 32 -2.20 9.57 -12.99
C THR A 32 -1.40 8.29 -12.68
N ASN A 33 -0.54 7.86 -13.59
CA ASN A 33 0.35 6.73 -13.37
C ASN A 33 1.35 6.95 -12.21
N ALA A 34 1.79 8.19 -11.98
CA ALA A 34 2.70 8.52 -10.88
C ALA A 34 2.07 8.30 -9.50
N GLN A 35 0.86 8.81 -9.30
CA GLN A 35 0.12 8.64 -8.04
C GLN A 35 -0.18 7.17 -7.77
N GLU A 36 -0.61 6.45 -8.80
CA GLU A 36 -0.92 5.03 -8.68
C GLU A 36 0.32 4.20 -8.37
N ARG A 37 1.47 4.46 -9.03
CA ARG A 37 2.75 3.81 -8.70
C ARG A 37 3.15 4.01 -7.24
N ILE A 38 2.98 5.23 -6.70
CA ILE A 38 3.29 5.54 -5.30
C ILE A 38 2.32 4.80 -4.36
N ASN A 39 1.01 4.82 -4.65
CA ASN A 39 0.00 4.13 -3.83
C ASN A 39 0.23 2.61 -3.81
N LEU A 40 0.43 2.00 -4.99
CA LEU A 40 0.67 0.55 -5.12
C LEU A 40 1.98 0.12 -4.46
N SER A 41 3.07 0.88 -4.62
CA SER A 41 4.30 0.60 -3.88
C SER A 41 4.10 0.70 -2.37
N GLY A 42 3.26 1.64 -1.91
CA GLY A 42 2.82 1.73 -0.53
C GLY A 42 2.05 0.50 -0.05
N LYS A 43 1.24 -0.12 -0.92
CA LYS A 43 0.55 -1.39 -0.64
C LYS A 43 1.53 -2.55 -0.44
N LEU A 44 2.65 -2.60 -1.16
CA LEU A 44 3.68 -3.64 -0.95
C LEU A 44 4.22 -3.64 0.48
N ARG A 45 4.32 -2.46 1.15
CA ARG A 45 4.66 -2.40 2.58
C ARG A 45 3.61 -3.10 3.44
N MET A 46 2.33 -2.86 3.18
CA MET A 46 1.23 -3.49 3.90
C MET A 46 1.22 -5.00 3.65
N LEU A 47 1.33 -5.43 2.40
CA LEU A 47 1.33 -6.84 2.01
C LEU A 47 2.52 -7.61 2.62
N SER A 48 3.71 -6.97 2.75
CA SER A 48 4.87 -7.57 3.43
C SER A 48 4.60 -7.91 4.89
N GLN A 49 3.58 -7.32 5.53
CA GLN A 49 3.16 -7.62 6.90
C GLN A 49 1.88 -8.47 6.93
N ARG A 50 0.99 -8.32 5.95
CA ARG A 50 -0.24 -9.12 5.84
C ARG A 50 0.06 -10.60 5.58
N ILE A 51 0.99 -10.89 4.69
CA ILE A 51 1.40 -12.26 4.37
C ILE A 51 1.89 -13.01 5.61
N PRO A 52 2.87 -12.51 6.40
CA PRO A 52 3.28 -13.17 7.63
C PRO A 52 2.19 -13.18 8.71
N ALA A 53 1.32 -12.18 8.80
CA ALA A 53 0.18 -12.21 9.71
C ALA A 53 -0.76 -13.37 9.36
N ALA A 54 -1.18 -13.49 8.11
CA ALA A 54 -2.04 -14.57 7.63
C ALA A 54 -1.38 -15.95 7.79
N ALA A 55 -0.09 -16.08 7.51
CA ALA A 55 0.67 -17.32 7.70
C ALA A 55 0.72 -17.74 9.17
N CYS A 56 0.92 -16.80 10.11
CA CYS A 56 0.91 -17.06 11.55
C CYS A 56 -0.47 -17.54 12.03
N HIS A 57 -1.55 -16.83 11.64
CA HIS A 57 -2.91 -17.21 12.05
C HIS A 57 -3.32 -18.56 11.46
N LEU A 58 -2.94 -18.84 10.20
CA LEU A 58 -3.16 -20.15 9.58
C LEU A 58 -2.42 -21.28 10.33
N ALA A 59 -1.16 -21.07 10.71
CA ALA A 59 -0.36 -22.04 11.44
C ALA A 59 -0.87 -22.29 12.88
N LYS A 60 -1.57 -21.33 13.47
CA LYS A 60 -2.18 -21.44 14.82
C LYS A 60 -3.66 -21.85 14.78
N ASP A 61 -4.20 -22.19 13.61
CA ASP A 61 -5.61 -22.53 13.39
C ASP A 61 -6.61 -21.45 13.83
N ILE A 62 -6.19 -20.18 13.82
CA ILE A 62 -7.02 -19.03 14.15
C ILE A 62 -7.71 -18.55 12.88
N ASP A 63 -9.04 -18.76 12.76
CA ASP A 63 -9.80 -18.46 11.53
C ASP A 63 -9.07 -19.02 10.28
N ALA A 64 -8.75 -20.32 10.31
CA ALA A 64 -7.86 -20.93 9.31
C ALA A 64 -8.35 -20.74 7.86
N GLU A 65 -9.67 -20.75 7.63
CA GLU A 65 -10.25 -20.49 6.30
C GLU A 65 -10.04 -19.04 5.89
N GLY A 66 -10.36 -18.08 6.76
CA GLY A 66 -10.15 -16.66 6.54
C GLY A 66 -8.66 -16.32 6.39
N ALA A 67 -7.81 -16.88 7.23
CA ALA A 67 -6.36 -16.69 7.16
C ALA A 67 -5.77 -17.23 5.85
N ARG A 68 -6.22 -18.41 5.39
CA ARG A 68 -5.82 -18.97 4.09
C ARG A 68 -6.29 -18.10 2.92
N ALA A 69 -7.56 -17.67 2.93
CA ALA A 69 -8.09 -16.79 1.89
C ALA A 69 -7.31 -15.46 1.83
N LEU A 70 -7.00 -14.89 3.00
CA LEU A 70 -6.21 -13.67 3.11
C LEU A 70 -4.78 -13.85 2.58
N LEU A 71 -4.15 -15.01 2.88
CA LEU A 71 -2.81 -15.36 2.39
C LEU A 71 -2.79 -15.48 0.87
N VAL A 72 -3.75 -16.20 0.28
CA VAL A 72 -3.91 -16.34 -1.18
C VAL A 72 -4.03 -14.97 -1.85
N GLY A 73 -4.97 -14.15 -1.37
CA GLY A 73 -5.18 -12.82 -1.93
C GLY A 73 -3.95 -11.91 -1.80
N ALA A 74 -3.28 -11.94 -0.64
CA ALA A 74 -2.12 -11.09 -0.38
C ALA A 74 -0.90 -11.48 -1.24
N VAL A 75 -0.66 -12.79 -1.46
CA VAL A 75 0.41 -13.28 -2.34
C VAL A 75 0.13 -12.88 -3.79
N ALA A 76 -1.09 -13.08 -4.27
CA ALA A 76 -1.48 -12.72 -5.63
C ALA A 76 -1.37 -11.20 -5.87
N GLU A 77 -1.86 -10.37 -4.92
CA GLU A 77 -1.79 -8.90 -5.01
C GLU A 77 -0.34 -8.41 -4.99
N PHE A 78 0.52 -8.98 -4.15
CA PHE A 78 1.94 -8.60 -4.10
C PHE A 78 2.63 -8.86 -5.45
N ASP A 79 2.42 -10.05 -6.01
CA ASP A 79 3.02 -10.47 -7.28
C ASP A 79 2.50 -9.62 -8.46
N GLN A 80 1.21 -9.34 -8.49
CA GLN A 80 0.60 -8.48 -9.50
C GLN A 80 1.17 -7.07 -9.43
N ILE A 81 1.24 -6.46 -8.23
CA ILE A 81 1.73 -5.09 -8.07
C ILE A 81 3.19 -4.97 -8.50
N ILE A 82 4.07 -5.86 -8.02
CA ILE A 82 5.50 -5.77 -8.37
C ILE A 82 5.73 -5.98 -9.88
N THR A 83 4.92 -6.84 -10.50
CA THR A 83 4.96 -7.10 -11.95
C THR A 83 4.46 -5.89 -12.74
N ALA A 84 3.32 -5.29 -12.34
CA ALA A 84 2.79 -4.10 -12.97
C ALA A 84 3.74 -2.90 -12.83
N LEU A 85 4.36 -2.71 -11.66
CA LEU A 85 5.35 -1.64 -11.45
C LEU A 85 6.56 -1.79 -12.37
N GLU A 86 7.00 -3.00 -12.67
CA GLU A 86 8.16 -3.27 -13.52
C GLU A 86 7.80 -3.19 -15.01
N PHE A 87 6.78 -3.94 -15.44
CA PHE A 87 6.50 -4.18 -16.86
C PHE A 87 5.35 -3.35 -17.42
N GLY A 88 4.52 -2.73 -16.58
CA GLY A 88 3.29 -2.08 -17.03
C GLY A 88 2.24 -3.07 -17.54
N ASN A 89 1.40 -2.61 -18.47
CA ASN A 89 0.33 -3.40 -19.14
C ASN A 89 -0.69 -4.02 -18.16
N ASP A 90 -0.98 -3.35 -17.05
CA ASP A 90 -2.00 -3.74 -16.09
C ASP A 90 -3.08 -2.67 -16.01
N ASP A 91 -4.17 -2.86 -16.76
CA ASP A 91 -5.31 -1.96 -16.79
C ASP A 91 -6.07 -1.95 -15.44
N ALA A 92 -6.11 -3.07 -14.73
CA ALA A 92 -6.80 -3.19 -13.45
C ALA A 92 -6.10 -2.36 -12.35
N LEU A 93 -4.78 -2.27 -12.42
CA LEU A 93 -3.97 -1.43 -11.53
C LEU A 93 -3.67 -0.04 -12.12
N ASN A 94 -4.19 0.27 -13.32
CA ASN A 94 -3.93 1.53 -14.03
C ASN A 94 -2.41 1.84 -14.19
N ILE A 95 -1.61 0.81 -14.39
CA ILE A 95 -0.17 0.90 -14.69
C ILE A 95 0.07 0.46 -16.14
N LEU A 96 -0.07 1.40 -17.07
CA LEU A 96 -0.07 1.10 -18.51
C LEU A 96 1.35 0.99 -19.09
N ALA A 97 2.29 1.78 -18.58
CA ALA A 97 3.66 1.83 -19.11
C ALA A 97 4.64 1.11 -18.20
N PRO A 98 5.68 0.44 -18.77
CA PRO A 98 6.76 -0.15 -17.99
C PRO A 98 7.57 0.93 -17.27
N GLU A 99 8.25 0.55 -16.19
CA GLU A 99 9.26 1.41 -15.57
C GLU A 99 10.51 1.46 -16.46
N THR A 100 11.06 2.65 -16.63
CA THR A 100 12.24 2.86 -17.46
C THR A 100 13.42 3.47 -16.69
N ARG A 101 13.17 3.99 -15.47
CA ARG A 101 14.18 4.62 -14.65
C ARG A 101 15.06 3.59 -13.97
N ARG A 102 16.36 3.62 -14.28
CA ARG A 102 17.33 2.62 -13.82
C ARG A 102 17.33 2.41 -12.28
N LYS A 103 17.18 3.49 -11.50
CA LYS A 103 17.18 3.38 -10.04
C LYS A 103 15.93 2.71 -9.53
N THR A 104 14.76 3.05 -10.06
CA THR A 104 13.49 2.44 -9.70
C THR A 104 13.48 0.96 -10.06
N LEU A 105 13.95 0.62 -11.29
CA LEU A 105 14.11 -0.79 -11.70
C LEU A 105 15.04 -1.55 -10.75
N GLY A 106 16.17 -0.97 -10.35
CA GLY A 106 17.06 -1.58 -9.37
C GLY A 106 16.35 -1.90 -8.04
N ARG A 107 15.50 -0.97 -7.52
CA ARG A 107 14.70 -1.19 -6.30
C ARG A 107 13.65 -2.28 -6.47
N ILE A 108 12.98 -2.33 -7.63
CA ILE A 108 12.01 -3.39 -7.95
C ILE A 108 12.71 -4.74 -7.98
N GLN A 109 13.87 -4.85 -8.62
CA GLN A 109 14.63 -6.09 -8.72
C GLN A 109 15.17 -6.57 -7.37
N GLU A 110 15.66 -5.65 -6.51
CA GLU A 110 16.05 -5.97 -5.13
C GLU A 110 14.87 -6.54 -4.32
N LEU A 111 13.71 -5.89 -4.41
CA LEU A 111 12.50 -6.36 -3.73
C LEU A 111 12.03 -7.71 -4.28
N ARG A 112 12.02 -7.91 -5.60
CA ARG A 112 11.65 -9.17 -6.24
C ARG A 112 12.57 -10.33 -5.80
N ALA A 113 13.86 -10.10 -5.74
CA ALA A 113 14.82 -11.11 -5.31
C ALA A 113 14.57 -11.60 -3.87
N GLN A 114 14.06 -10.72 -2.98
CA GLN A 114 13.67 -11.08 -1.62
C GLN A 114 12.27 -11.71 -1.58
N TRP A 115 11.39 -11.29 -2.47
CA TRP A 115 10.02 -11.77 -2.56
C TRP A 115 9.92 -13.23 -3.03
N GLU A 116 10.64 -13.63 -4.06
CA GLU A 116 10.52 -14.97 -4.66
C GLU A 116 10.64 -16.13 -3.65
N PRO A 117 11.64 -16.18 -2.75
CA PRO A 117 11.72 -17.25 -1.76
C PRO A 117 10.59 -17.19 -0.72
N LEU A 118 10.12 -16.00 -0.35
CA LEU A 118 9.00 -15.84 0.57
C LEU A 118 7.68 -16.25 -0.09
N LYS A 119 7.48 -15.92 -1.36
CA LYS A 119 6.36 -16.37 -2.18
C LYS A 119 6.29 -17.89 -2.23
N ALA A 120 7.40 -18.57 -2.53
CA ALA A 120 7.44 -20.03 -2.58
C ALA A 120 7.06 -20.68 -1.23
N ALA A 121 7.51 -20.10 -0.11
CA ALA A 121 7.12 -20.57 1.22
C ALA A 121 5.62 -20.36 1.50
N ALA A 122 5.06 -19.21 1.10
CA ALA A 122 3.64 -18.91 1.25
C ALA A 122 2.76 -19.82 0.36
N GLU A 123 3.18 -20.07 -0.88
CA GLU A 123 2.48 -20.99 -1.80
C GLU A 123 2.45 -22.43 -1.26
N ALA A 124 3.50 -22.91 -0.61
CA ALA A 124 3.51 -24.19 0.07
C ALA A 124 2.47 -24.25 1.21
N LEU A 125 2.35 -23.19 2.02
CA LEU A 125 1.29 -23.08 3.05
C LEU A 125 -0.11 -23.08 2.43
N ILE A 126 -0.31 -22.34 1.34
CA ILE A 126 -1.57 -22.28 0.60
C ILE A 126 -1.97 -23.67 0.07
N ALA A 127 -1.02 -24.40 -0.48
CA ALA A 127 -1.25 -25.76 -0.99
C ALA A 127 -1.52 -26.81 0.11
N GLY A 128 -1.28 -26.47 1.39
CA GLY A 128 -1.36 -27.42 2.50
C GLY A 128 -0.14 -28.37 2.60
N GLU A 129 0.92 -28.06 1.90
CA GLU A 129 2.20 -28.78 1.89
C GLU A 129 3.24 -28.13 2.82
N GLY A 130 2.91 -26.95 3.37
CA GLY A 130 3.77 -26.19 4.25
C GLY A 130 3.74 -26.68 5.69
N SER A 131 4.76 -26.29 6.44
CA SER A 131 4.97 -26.63 7.85
C SER A 131 5.33 -25.37 8.66
N ASP A 132 5.54 -25.53 9.95
CA ASP A 132 6.06 -24.48 10.83
C ASP A 132 7.38 -23.88 10.32
N ALA A 133 8.18 -24.64 9.57
CA ALA A 133 9.42 -24.13 8.99
C ALA A 133 9.17 -23.06 7.92
N GLN A 134 8.16 -23.23 7.04
CA GLN A 134 7.76 -22.21 6.07
C GLN A 134 7.17 -20.98 6.77
N THR A 135 6.32 -21.19 7.78
CA THR A 135 5.78 -20.10 8.59
C THR A 135 6.91 -19.32 9.28
N ALA A 136 7.83 -19.99 9.94
CA ALA A 136 8.99 -19.36 10.58
C ALA A 136 9.87 -18.62 9.57
N PHE A 137 10.07 -19.17 8.37
CA PHE A 137 10.81 -18.52 7.30
C PHE A 137 10.13 -17.20 6.88
N ILE A 138 8.82 -17.21 6.65
CA ILE A 138 8.04 -16.01 6.30
C ILE A 138 8.13 -14.96 7.42
N LEU A 139 7.95 -15.38 8.67
CA LEU A 139 7.99 -14.49 9.84
C LEU A 139 9.37 -13.89 10.10
N THR A 140 10.44 -14.57 9.72
CA THR A 140 11.82 -14.09 9.90
C THR A 140 12.25 -13.16 8.76
N ASN A 141 11.80 -13.44 7.52
CA ASN A 141 12.29 -12.73 6.33
C ASN A 141 11.38 -11.59 5.84
N ASN A 142 10.27 -11.28 6.52
CA ASN A 142 9.36 -10.22 6.11
C ASN A 142 9.92 -8.79 6.30
N MET A 143 10.76 -8.56 7.32
CA MET A 143 11.26 -7.23 7.63
C MET A 143 12.23 -6.67 6.57
N PRO A 144 13.17 -7.46 5.99
CA PRO A 144 13.92 -7.05 4.81
C PRO A 144 13.04 -6.63 3.62
N ILE A 145 11.94 -7.37 3.35
CA ILE A 145 10.97 -7.05 2.30
C ILE A 145 10.28 -5.71 2.61
N LEU A 146 9.85 -5.48 3.86
CA LEU A 146 9.28 -4.20 4.29
C LEU A 146 10.27 -3.05 4.05
N ALA A 147 11.54 -3.23 4.41
CA ALA A 147 12.58 -2.22 4.22
C ALA A 147 12.80 -1.92 2.72
N SER A 148 12.86 -2.95 1.87
CA SER A 148 13.01 -2.78 0.43
C SER A 148 11.78 -2.14 -0.22
N ALA A 149 10.56 -2.49 0.23
CA ALA A 149 9.32 -1.84 -0.19
C ALA A 149 9.30 -0.35 0.22
N GLN A 150 9.78 0.00 1.41
CA GLN A 150 9.92 1.39 1.84
C GLN A 150 10.88 2.17 0.94
N LEU A 151 12.05 1.61 0.63
CA LEU A 151 13.02 2.23 -0.27
C LEU A 151 12.47 2.42 -1.69
N LEU A 152 11.63 1.49 -2.17
CA LEU A 152 10.95 1.63 -3.45
C LEU A 152 9.93 2.78 -3.42
N VAL A 153 9.11 2.91 -2.36
CA VAL A 153 8.20 4.06 -2.18
C VAL A 153 8.96 5.37 -2.21
N GLU A 154 10.04 5.48 -1.45
CA GLU A 154 10.88 6.69 -1.39
C GLU A 154 11.46 7.05 -2.75
N GLU A 155 11.94 6.06 -3.52
CA GLU A 155 12.46 6.28 -4.86
C GLU A 155 11.34 6.72 -5.83
N LEU A 156 10.16 6.10 -5.79
CA LEU A 156 9.01 6.48 -6.62
C LEU A 156 8.50 7.88 -6.28
N VAL A 157 8.36 8.22 -5.00
CA VAL A 157 8.01 9.58 -4.57
C VAL A 157 9.03 10.59 -5.11
N LYS A 158 10.33 10.30 -5.00
CA LYS A 158 11.38 11.18 -5.49
C LYS A 158 11.36 11.36 -7.01
N GLN A 159 11.06 10.30 -7.75
CA GLN A 159 11.08 10.30 -9.21
C GLN A 159 9.81 10.88 -9.83
N TYR A 160 8.67 10.68 -9.21
CA TYR A 160 7.36 10.96 -9.78
C TYR A 160 6.62 12.11 -9.10
N ALA A 161 7.01 12.55 -7.90
CA ALA A 161 6.37 13.67 -7.24
C ALA A 161 6.47 14.93 -8.12
N ASN A 162 5.33 15.37 -8.65
CA ASN A 162 5.23 16.63 -9.39
C ASN A 162 4.80 17.73 -8.41
N PRO A 163 5.69 18.67 -8.05
CA PRO A 163 5.36 19.73 -7.10
C PRO A 163 4.26 20.69 -7.60
N ASN A 164 3.94 20.62 -8.89
CA ASN A 164 2.86 21.44 -9.48
C ASN A 164 1.50 20.73 -9.47
N ALA A 165 1.46 19.40 -9.28
CA ALA A 165 0.23 18.63 -9.32
C ALA A 165 -0.28 18.27 -7.91
N THR A 166 0.60 18.15 -6.91
CA THR A 166 0.22 17.77 -5.55
C THR A 166 1.18 18.43 -4.57
N THR A 167 0.64 19.06 -3.53
CA THR A 167 1.48 19.67 -2.50
C THR A 167 2.28 18.61 -1.74
N ARG A 168 3.49 18.97 -1.26
CA ARG A 168 4.29 18.09 -0.39
C ARG A 168 3.51 17.62 0.84
N ALA A 169 2.67 18.50 1.39
CA ALA A 169 1.83 18.18 2.54
C ALA A 169 0.85 17.05 2.23
N MET A 170 0.22 17.08 1.05
CA MET A 170 -0.72 16.04 0.64
C MET A 170 -0.03 14.70 0.38
N LEU A 171 1.13 14.70 -0.30
CA LEU A 171 1.94 13.48 -0.48
C LEU A 171 2.35 12.88 0.87
N PHE A 172 2.66 13.72 1.85
CA PHE A 172 3.01 13.29 3.20
C PHE A 172 1.81 12.66 3.92
N LEU A 173 0.60 13.23 3.78
CA LEU A 173 -0.63 12.63 4.32
C LEU A 173 -0.94 11.26 3.69
N ILE A 174 -0.76 11.12 2.37
CA ILE A 174 -0.90 9.84 1.66
C ILE A 174 0.11 8.81 2.18
N ASP A 175 1.36 9.20 2.41
CA ASP A 175 2.38 8.27 2.93
C ASP A 175 2.09 7.84 4.36
N ILE A 176 1.76 8.77 5.28
CA ILE A 176 1.43 8.45 6.67
C ILE A 176 0.18 7.58 6.74
N SER A 177 -0.88 7.95 6.02
CA SER A 177 -2.10 7.15 5.97
C SER A 177 -1.84 5.77 5.35
N GLY A 178 -0.99 5.69 4.33
CA GLY A 178 -0.53 4.42 3.75
C GLY A 178 0.23 3.54 4.74
N ARG A 179 1.04 4.14 5.64
CA ARG A 179 1.75 3.41 6.71
C ARG A 179 0.81 2.82 7.74
N GLN A 180 -0.33 3.44 8.03
CA GLN A 180 -1.32 2.90 8.95
C GLN A 180 -1.81 1.51 8.53
N ARG A 181 -2.02 1.29 7.22
CA ARG A 181 -2.37 -0.05 6.69
C ARG A 181 -1.31 -1.09 7.05
N MET A 182 -0.03 -0.73 6.90
CA MET A 182 1.10 -1.61 7.23
C MET A 182 1.19 -1.85 8.73
N LEU A 183 1.06 -0.82 9.56
CA LEU A 183 1.13 -0.92 11.02
C LEU A 183 0.05 -1.84 11.57
N THR A 184 -1.20 -1.74 11.09
CA THR A 184 -2.30 -2.63 11.49
C THR A 184 -1.96 -4.10 11.22
N GLN A 185 -1.41 -4.41 10.04
CA GLN A 185 -1.02 -5.78 9.70
C GLN A 185 0.23 -6.23 10.47
N LYS A 186 1.13 -5.30 10.81
CA LYS A 186 2.30 -5.59 11.66
C LYS A 186 1.87 -5.94 13.09
N VAL A 187 0.91 -5.21 13.68
CA VAL A 187 0.30 -5.57 14.98
C VAL A 187 -0.37 -6.93 14.90
N SER A 188 -1.12 -7.22 13.83
CA SER A 188 -1.75 -8.54 13.62
C SER A 188 -0.74 -9.67 13.62
N LYS A 189 0.38 -9.50 12.91
CA LYS A 189 1.49 -10.46 12.90
C LYS A 189 2.09 -10.62 14.29
N GLU A 190 2.49 -9.54 14.93
CA GLU A 190 3.20 -9.55 16.20
C GLU A 190 2.34 -10.11 17.34
N SER A 191 1.07 -9.71 17.41
CA SER A 191 0.13 -10.28 18.38
C SER A 191 -0.17 -11.76 18.15
N CYS A 192 -0.15 -12.24 16.90
CA CYS A 192 -0.25 -13.66 16.60
C CYS A 192 0.98 -14.44 17.07
N MET A 193 2.20 -13.89 16.92
CA MET A 193 3.43 -14.58 17.31
C MET A 193 3.53 -14.79 18.83
N ILE A 194 3.03 -13.85 19.64
CA ILE A 194 3.11 -13.90 21.10
C ILE A 194 2.41 -15.15 21.64
N GLY A 195 3.03 -15.76 22.65
CA GLY A 195 2.52 -16.98 23.27
C GLY A 195 2.62 -18.24 22.43
N GLY A 196 3.39 -18.22 21.34
CA GLY A 196 3.59 -19.35 20.42
C GLY A 196 5.05 -19.60 20.05
N PRO A 197 5.33 -20.62 19.22
CA PRO A 197 6.70 -21.02 18.87
C PRO A 197 7.43 -20.01 17.97
N PHE A 198 6.72 -18.99 17.47
CA PHE A 198 7.26 -17.99 16.58
C PHE A 198 7.69 -16.68 17.28
N ALA A 199 7.39 -16.53 18.57
CA ALA A 199 7.83 -15.38 19.36
C ALA A 199 9.32 -15.42 19.64
N ASN A 200 9.93 -14.25 19.72
CA ASN A 200 11.27 -14.04 20.27
C ASN A 200 11.18 -13.04 21.44
N GLU A 201 12.30 -12.78 22.10
CA GLU A 201 12.38 -11.90 23.27
C GLU A 201 11.90 -10.47 23.02
N ASN A 202 11.94 -10.00 21.77
CA ASN A 202 11.58 -8.63 21.40
C ASN A 202 10.13 -8.52 20.88
N THR A 203 9.44 -9.65 20.61
CA THR A 203 8.14 -9.62 19.91
C THR A 203 7.10 -8.76 20.62
N LEU A 204 7.03 -8.80 21.96
CA LEU A 204 6.12 -7.97 22.74
C LEU A 204 6.48 -6.48 22.64
N THR A 205 7.76 -6.14 22.84
CA THR A 205 8.25 -4.76 22.74
C THR A 205 8.06 -4.20 21.32
N ASP A 206 8.27 -5.03 20.29
CA ASP A 206 8.03 -4.65 18.90
C ASP A 206 6.53 -4.34 18.67
N MET A 207 5.62 -5.16 19.21
CA MET A 207 4.18 -4.93 19.14
C MET A 207 3.77 -3.64 19.84
N GLU A 208 4.27 -3.40 21.06
CA GLU A 208 4.00 -2.17 21.82
C GLU A 208 4.48 -0.93 21.05
N GLY A 209 5.68 -0.98 20.51
CA GLY A 209 6.22 0.07 19.65
C GLY A 209 5.37 0.31 18.40
N THR A 210 4.89 -0.77 17.76
CA THR A 210 4.02 -0.70 16.57
C THR A 210 2.67 -0.06 16.91
N ILE A 211 2.05 -0.46 18.02
CA ILE A 211 0.79 0.12 18.54
C ILE A 211 0.98 1.62 18.80
N GLY A 212 2.02 2.01 19.53
CA GLY A 212 2.28 3.42 19.84
C GLY A 212 2.49 4.28 18.59
N ILE A 213 3.17 3.76 17.57
CA ILE A 213 3.33 4.47 16.29
C ILE A 213 1.99 4.56 15.56
N PHE A 214 1.18 3.50 15.54
CA PHE A 214 -0.14 3.52 14.91
C PHE A 214 -1.04 4.58 15.53
N GLU A 215 -1.19 4.57 16.86
CA GLU A 215 -2.06 5.48 17.59
C GLU A 215 -1.62 6.95 17.45
N ALA A 216 -0.34 7.24 17.65
CA ALA A 216 0.21 8.59 17.50
C ALA A 216 0.05 9.12 16.06
N SER A 217 0.24 8.28 15.06
CA SER A 217 0.07 8.67 13.66
C SER A 217 -1.40 8.83 13.27
N LEU A 218 -2.30 8.00 13.82
CA LEU A 218 -3.75 8.14 13.61
C LEU A 218 -4.25 9.46 14.22
N ASP A 219 -3.81 9.83 15.42
CA ASP A 219 -4.14 11.10 16.04
C ASP A 219 -3.59 12.28 15.24
N ALA A 220 -2.36 12.18 14.74
CA ALA A 220 -1.78 13.20 13.85
C ALA A 220 -2.61 13.37 12.55
N LEU A 221 -3.12 12.28 11.97
CA LEU A 221 -3.99 12.35 10.79
C LEU A 221 -5.35 12.98 11.12
N ARG A 222 -5.90 12.74 12.31
CA ARG A 222 -7.22 13.25 12.74
C ARG A 222 -7.21 14.72 13.12
N PHE A 223 -6.15 15.18 13.77
CA PHE A 223 -6.11 16.53 14.36
C PHE A 223 -5.06 17.43 13.70
N GLY A 224 -4.18 16.87 12.89
CA GLY A 224 -2.99 17.55 12.41
C GLY A 224 -1.87 17.55 13.46
N MET A 225 -0.64 17.66 12.99
CA MET A 225 0.56 17.87 13.80
C MET A 225 1.51 18.81 13.04
N PRO A 226 1.24 20.15 13.07
CA PRO A 226 1.99 21.11 12.25
C PRO A 226 3.50 21.11 12.51
N MET A 227 3.92 20.78 13.72
CA MET A 227 5.35 20.72 14.09
C MET A 227 6.15 19.71 13.25
N VAL A 228 5.48 18.66 12.74
CA VAL A 228 6.07 17.65 11.85
C VAL A 228 5.48 17.69 10.43
N GLY A 229 4.74 18.74 10.09
CA GLY A 229 4.20 18.97 8.74
C GLY A 229 2.94 18.17 8.39
N VAL A 230 2.27 17.58 9.38
CA VAL A 230 0.98 16.89 9.18
C VAL A 230 -0.15 17.89 9.29
N ASN A 231 -0.83 18.14 8.18
CA ASN A 231 -2.04 18.95 8.17
C ASN A 231 -3.27 18.15 8.64
N PRO A 232 -4.29 18.81 9.24
CA PRO A 232 -5.55 18.14 9.54
C PRO A 232 -6.24 17.66 8.25
N PRO A 233 -7.27 16.79 8.35
CA PRO A 233 -8.02 16.31 7.20
C PRO A 233 -8.53 17.48 6.34
N PRO A 234 -8.43 17.40 5.00
CA PRO A 234 -8.82 18.51 4.11
C PRO A 234 -10.33 18.70 4.02
N ASN A 235 -11.14 17.74 4.48
CA ASN A 235 -12.60 17.80 4.49
C ASN A 235 -13.20 16.86 5.54
N ASP A 236 -14.49 17.08 5.84
CA ASP A 236 -15.24 16.33 6.84
C ASP A 236 -15.34 14.83 6.51
N ALA A 237 -15.48 14.48 5.23
CA ALA A 237 -15.59 13.08 4.82
C ALA A 237 -14.35 12.25 5.20
N ILE A 238 -13.15 12.82 5.04
CA ILE A 238 -11.90 12.16 5.48
C ILE A 238 -11.81 12.14 7.01
N SER A 239 -12.24 13.22 7.68
CA SER A 239 -12.30 13.28 9.15
C SER A 239 -13.22 12.17 9.72
N ASP A 240 -14.40 12.00 9.16
CA ASP A 240 -15.37 10.98 9.56
C ASP A 240 -14.84 9.56 9.30
N ALA A 241 -14.20 9.35 8.15
CA ALA A 241 -13.57 8.07 7.84
C ALA A 241 -12.44 7.72 8.82
N LEU A 242 -11.60 8.69 9.22
CA LEU A 242 -10.57 8.50 10.25
C LEU A 242 -11.16 8.20 11.63
N ASN A 243 -12.28 8.83 11.98
CA ASN A 243 -13.01 8.50 13.21
C ASN A 243 -13.58 7.08 13.17
N GLY A 244 -14.04 6.61 12.01
CA GLY A 244 -14.42 5.21 11.79
C GLY A 244 -13.27 4.24 12.02
N VAL A 245 -12.09 4.54 11.49
CA VAL A 245 -10.86 3.74 11.74
C VAL A 245 -10.52 3.68 13.23
N LEU A 246 -10.65 4.81 13.95
CA LEU A 246 -10.44 4.81 15.41
C LEU A 246 -11.45 3.92 16.12
N ALA A 247 -12.72 3.97 15.72
CA ALA A 247 -13.76 3.12 16.33
C ALA A 247 -13.46 1.62 16.13
N ASP A 248 -13.04 1.22 14.92
CA ASP A 248 -12.60 -0.16 14.67
C ASP A 248 -11.39 -0.55 15.52
N TRP A 249 -10.40 0.34 15.63
CA TRP A 249 -9.22 0.12 16.46
C TRP A 249 -9.58 -0.08 17.94
N GLN A 250 -10.50 0.73 18.48
CA GLN A 250 -10.97 0.62 19.85
C GLN A 250 -11.68 -0.71 20.15
N LEU A 251 -12.28 -1.36 19.15
CA LEU A 251 -12.86 -2.70 19.30
C LEU A 251 -11.81 -3.79 19.50
N VAL A 252 -10.62 -3.62 18.97
CA VAL A 252 -9.54 -4.61 19.11
C VAL A 252 -8.58 -4.30 20.26
N THR A 253 -8.54 -3.05 20.74
CA THR A 253 -7.65 -2.61 21.82
C THR A 253 -7.73 -3.47 23.08
N PRO A 254 -8.91 -3.89 23.60
CA PRO A 254 -8.97 -4.73 24.79
C PRO A 254 -8.19 -6.05 24.67
N TYR A 255 -8.23 -6.68 23.50
CA TYR A 255 -7.49 -7.93 23.24
C TYR A 255 -5.98 -7.70 23.15
N LEU A 256 -5.57 -6.55 22.60
CA LEU A 256 -4.15 -6.17 22.56
C LEU A 256 -3.63 -5.84 23.97
N ASP A 257 -4.43 -5.19 24.79
CA ASP A 257 -4.08 -4.86 26.18
C ASP A 257 -3.99 -6.12 27.05
N GLU A 258 -4.86 -7.11 26.85
CA GLU A 258 -4.75 -8.41 27.54
C GLU A 258 -3.39 -9.09 27.21
N ILE A 259 -3.02 -9.12 25.92
CA ILE A 259 -1.71 -9.67 25.50
C ILE A 259 -0.56 -8.87 26.13
N ARG A 260 -0.64 -7.54 26.18
CA ARG A 260 0.38 -6.67 26.78
C ARG A 260 0.54 -6.90 28.29
N ALA A 261 -0.57 -7.22 28.95
CA ALA A 261 -0.57 -7.57 30.37
C ALA A 261 -0.01 -9.00 30.66
N GLY A 262 0.37 -9.74 29.63
CA GLY A 262 0.84 -11.12 29.72
C GLY A 262 -0.27 -12.15 29.81
N GLY A 263 -1.52 -11.74 29.55
CA GLY A 263 -2.68 -12.61 29.45
C GLY A 263 -2.71 -13.40 28.14
N THR A 264 -3.66 -14.32 28.06
CA THR A 264 -3.87 -15.16 26.86
C THR A 264 -5.32 -15.03 26.41
N LEU A 265 -5.50 -14.88 25.11
CA LEU A 265 -6.83 -14.86 24.50
C LEU A 265 -7.31 -16.28 24.23
N ASP A 266 -8.62 -16.51 24.40
CA ASP A 266 -9.25 -17.73 23.92
C ASP A 266 -9.38 -17.75 22.38
N GLU A 267 -9.96 -18.84 21.83
CA GLU A 267 -10.08 -19.02 20.37
C GLU A 267 -10.97 -17.93 19.75
N GLU A 268 -12.13 -17.63 20.34
CA GLU A 268 -13.09 -16.63 19.86
C GLU A 268 -12.47 -15.22 19.89
N GLU A 269 -11.82 -14.86 20.99
CA GLU A 269 -11.13 -13.58 21.16
C GLU A 269 -10.00 -13.40 20.13
N ASN A 270 -9.22 -14.44 19.84
CA ASN A 270 -8.19 -14.42 18.81
C ASN A 270 -8.78 -14.20 17.41
N VAL A 271 -9.92 -14.85 17.09
CA VAL A 271 -10.64 -14.63 15.83
C VAL A 271 -11.15 -13.20 15.71
N ILE A 272 -11.82 -12.68 16.76
CA ILE A 272 -12.34 -11.30 16.80
C ILE A 272 -11.20 -10.29 16.61
N LYS A 273 -10.08 -10.46 17.32
CA LYS A 273 -8.89 -9.60 17.18
C LYS A 273 -8.35 -9.64 15.74
N PHE A 274 -8.20 -10.82 15.15
CA PHE A 274 -7.69 -10.98 13.79
C PHE A 274 -8.59 -10.31 12.75
N GLN A 275 -9.89 -10.58 12.81
CA GLN A 275 -10.87 -9.99 11.90
C GLN A 275 -10.99 -8.47 12.10
N GLY A 276 -10.99 -7.99 13.34
CA GLY A 276 -11.05 -6.57 13.69
C GLY A 276 -9.83 -5.79 13.15
N LEU A 277 -8.61 -6.34 13.26
CA LEU A 277 -7.41 -5.74 12.67
C LEU A 277 -7.48 -5.69 11.13
N ASN A 278 -8.07 -6.71 10.49
CA ASN A 278 -8.29 -6.69 9.05
C ASN A 278 -9.34 -5.65 8.64
N THR A 279 -10.40 -5.45 9.43
CA THR A 279 -11.42 -4.42 9.23
C THR A 279 -10.79 -3.02 9.38
N THR A 280 -10.03 -2.76 10.43
CA THR A 280 -9.29 -1.51 10.65
C THR A 280 -8.40 -1.18 9.45
N MET A 281 -7.66 -2.19 8.93
CA MET A 281 -6.82 -2.03 7.74
C MET A 281 -7.65 -1.72 6.49
N ALA A 282 -8.78 -2.40 6.29
CA ALA A 282 -9.63 -2.18 5.12
C ALA A 282 -10.21 -0.75 5.11
N ASN A 283 -10.70 -0.27 6.25
CA ASN A 283 -11.21 1.10 6.38
C ASN A 283 -10.09 2.13 6.25
N MET A 284 -8.90 1.86 6.77
CA MET A 284 -7.74 2.71 6.52
C MET A 284 -7.34 2.76 5.03
N ASN A 285 -7.53 1.67 4.29
CA ASN A 285 -7.30 1.67 2.83
C ASN A 285 -8.30 2.59 2.09
N VAL A 286 -9.54 2.68 2.56
CA VAL A 286 -10.51 3.66 2.04
C VAL A 286 -10.03 5.09 2.29
N VAL A 287 -9.57 5.40 3.50
CA VAL A 287 -9.01 6.72 3.86
C VAL A 287 -7.83 7.11 2.95
N VAL A 288 -6.91 6.18 2.66
CA VAL A 288 -5.80 6.43 1.73
C VAL A 288 -6.32 6.78 0.33
N GLY A 289 -7.34 6.08 -0.17
CA GLY A 289 -7.98 6.39 -1.45
C GLY A 289 -8.61 7.79 -1.46
N MET A 290 -9.25 8.20 -0.35
CA MET A 290 -9.84 9.53 -0.21
C MET A 290 -8.77 10.64 -0.21
N TYR A 291 -7.63 10.45 0.47
CA TYR A 291 -6.49 11.38 0.40
C TYR A 291 -5.91 11.45 -1.01
N ALA A 292 -5.75 10.31 -1.70
CA ALA A 292 -5.25 10.29 -3.07
C ALA A 292 -6.19 11.03 -4.04
N ALA A 293 -7.52 10.86 -3.89
CA ALA A 293 -8.51 11.59 -4.67
C ALA A 293 -8.50 13.09 -4.39
N ALA A 294 -8.35 13.50 -3.13
CA ALA A 294 -8.25 14.92 -2.75
C ALA A 294 -6.95 15.57 -3.25
N ALA A 295 -5.90 14.80 -3.47
CA ALA A 295 -4.63 15.27 -4.01
C ALA A 295 -4.68 15.59 -5.51
N GLY A 296 -5.63 15.05 -6.24
CA GLY A 296 -5.83 15.26 -7.68
C GLY A 296 -6.78 16.43 -8.04
N GLN A 297 -7.34 17.09 -7.03
CA GLN A 297 -8.20 18.29 -7.20
C GLN A 297 -7.37 19.54 -6.99
#